data_8da8c2725578949028d46a175292131a
#
_entry.id   8da8c2725578949028d46a175292131a
#
_cell.length_a   1.000
_cell.length_b   1.000
_cell.length_c   1.000
_cell.angle_alpha   90.00
_cell.angle_beta   90.00
_cell.angle_gamma   90.00
#
_symmetry.space_group_name_H-M   'P 1'
#
loop_
_entity.id
_entity.type
_entity.pdbx_description
1 polymer ?
#
loop_
_entity_poly.entity_id
_entity_poly.type
_entity_poly.pdbx_seq_one_letter_code
_entity_poly.pdbx_strand_id
1 'polypeptide(L)'
;MADMFAPLVAQLKANPKTIVFTEGNDPRILEAASKLLAEGVLNVVMVGNEAECKAAAAAGNFDISAAEIIDPENYAGFDEMVNTMVELRKGKQTAEECTALLKKSNYFGTMLVKMGKADCLLGGATYSTADTIRPALQLVKTKKGAHLVSSCFILDLSLIHISEPTRPISI
;
A
#
# COMPACT_ATOMS: atom_id res chain seq x y z
N MET A 1 -17.04 -24.62 2.05
CA MET A 1 -17.20 -23.30 2.69
C MET A 1 -17.43 -22.27 1.59
N ALA A 2 -18.38 -21.35 1.78
CA ALA A 2 -18.49 -20.24 0.85
C ALA A 2 -17.25 -19.35 1.01
N ASP A 3 -16.56 -19.08 -0.08
CA ASP A 3 -15.43 -18.15 -0.08
C ASP A 3 -15.94 -16.76 0.30
N MET A 4 -15.56 -16.29 1.47
CA MET A 4 -15.97 -14.99 2.01
C MET A 4 -15.52 -13.83 1.09
N PHE A 5 -14.45 -14.02 0.34
CA PHE A 5 -13.90 -13.00 -0.54
C PHE A 5 -14.48 -13.03 -1.96
N ALA A 6 -15.16 -14.11 -2.37
CA ALA A 6 -15.70 -14.24 -3.72
C ALA A 6 -16.58 -13.05 -4.16
N PRO A 7 -17.50 -12.49 -3.33
CA PRO A 7 -18.29 -11.32 -3.71
C PRO A 7 -17.42 -10.06 -3.90
N LEU A 8 -16.37 -9.89 -3.08
CA LEU A 8 -15.44 -8.76 -3.18
C LEU A 8 -14.58 -8.86 -4.44
N VAL A 9 -14.09 -10.05 -4.75
CA VAL A 9 -13.34 -10.33 -5.99
C VAL A 9 -14.20 -10.04 -7.22
N ALA A 10 -15.47 -10.46 -7.22
CA ALA A 10 -16.39 -10.18 -8.31
C ALA A 10 -16.61 -8.67 -8.51
N GLN A 11 -16.76 -7.90 -7.42
CA GLN A 11 -16.88 -6.45 -7.49
C GLN A 11 -15.61 -5.77 -8.02
N LEU A 12 -14.43 -6.22 -7.60
CA LEU A 12 -13.16 -5.68 -8.07
C LEU A 12 -12.91 -6.00 -9.54
N LYS A 13 -13.27 -7.19 -10.01
CA LYS A 13 -13.20 -7.54 -11.44
C LYS A 13 -14.15 -6.72 -12.30
N ALA A 14 -15.34 -6.39 -11.78
CA ALA A 14 -16.30 -5.53 -12.48
C ALA A 14 -15.88 -4.05 -12.47
N ASN A 15 -15.11 -3.62 -11.48
CA ASN A 15 -14.69 -2.24 -11.28
C ASN A 15 -13.22 -2.19 -10.78
N PRO A 16 -12.26 -2.42 -11.67
CA PRO A 16 -10.85 -2.56 -11.32
C PRO A 16 -10.33 -1.37 -10.52
N LYS A 17 -9.65 -1.64 -9.44
CA LYS A 17 -8.99 -0.67 -8.58
C LYS A 17 -7.48 -0.78 -8.69
N THR A 18 -6.80 0.31 -8.43
CA THR A 18 -5.35 0.37 -8.44
C THR A 18 -4.82 0.39 -7.01
N ILE A 19 -4.00 -0.60 -6.66
CA ILE A 19 -3.30 -0.68 -5.38
C ILE A 19 -1.84 -0.30 -5.54
N VAL A 20 -1.32 0.48 -4.57
CA VAL A 20 0.10 0.79 -4.47
C VAL A 20 0.74 -0.05 -3.38
N PHE A 21 1.80 -0.76 -3.72
CA PHE A 21 2.70 -1.42 -2.79
C PHE A 21 3.96 -0.58 -2.59
N THR A 22 4.27 -0.23 -1.35
CA THR A 22 5.39 0.67 -1.01
C THR A 22 6.73 -0.03 -0.85
N GLU A 23 6.76 -1.36 -0.84
CA GLU A 23 7.95 -2.17 -0.61
C GLU A 23 8.11 -3.17 -1.76
N GLY A 24 8.35 -2.61 -2.97
CA GLY A 24 8.33 -3.36 -4.23
C GLY A 24 9.40 -4.45 -4.40
N ASN A 25 10.41 -4.48 -3.55
CA ASN A 25 11.45 -5.50 -3.55
C ASN A 25 11.29 -6.57 -2.45
N ASP A 26 10.23 -6.47 -1.59
CA ASP A 26 9.97 -7.49 -0.56
C ASP A 26 9.33 -8.74 -1.20
N PRO A 27 9.88 -9.96 -0.95
CA PRO A 27 9.37 -11.19 -1.56
C PRO A 27 7.89 -11.48 -1.25
N ARG A 28 7.40 -11.11 -0.07
CA ARG A 28 6.00 -11.30 0.34
C ARG A 28 5.06 -10.40 -0.47
N ILE A 29 5.51 -9.18 -0.76
CA ILE A 29 4.78 -8.22 -1.59
C ILE A 29 4.79 -8.68 -3.05
N LEU A 30 5.94 -9.14 -3.55
CA LEU A 30 6.07 -9.67 -4.91
C LEU A 30 5.17 -10.90 -5.14
N GLU A 31 5.11 -11.82 -4.17
CA GLU A 31 4.22 -12.98 -4.22
C GLU A 31 2.74 -12.55 -4.25
N ALA A 32 2.34 -11.60 -3.39
CA ALA A 32 0.98 -11.09 -3.36
C ALA A 32 0.62 -10.37 -4.67
N ALA A 33 1.51 -9.53 -5.19
CA ALA A 33 1.33 -8.82 -6.45
C ALA A 33 1.16 -9.78 -7.62
N SER A 34 2.01 -10.80 -7.73
CA SER A 34 1.93 -11.84 -8.77
C SER A 34 0.58 -12.56 -8.74
N LYS A 35 0.09 -12.95 -7.56
CA LYS A 35 -1.23 -13.60 -7.41
C LYS A 35 -2.38 -12.68 -7.84
N LEU A 36 -2.38 -11.42 -7.39
CA LEU A 36 -3.42 -10.44 -7.75
C LEU A 36 -3.47 -10.16 -9.25
N LEU A 37 -2.30 -10.06 -9.89
CA LEU A 37 -2.17 -9.87 -11.33
C LEU A 37 -2.65 -11.10 -12.12
N ALA A 38 -2.25 -12.30 -11.69
CA ALA A 38 -2.67 -13.56 -12.34
C ALA A 38 -4.20 -13.75 -12.27
N GLU A 39 -4.83 -13.33 -11.19
CA GLU A 39 -6.28 -13.40 -11.02
C GLU A 39 -7.04 -12.24 -11.72
N GLY A 40 -6.34 -11.20 -12.15
CA GLY A 40 -6.93 -10.01 -12.76
C GLY A 40 -7.88 -9.25 -11.85
N VAL A 41 -7.57 -9.20 -10.54
CA VAL A 41 -8.44 -8.60 -9.52
C VAL A 41 -8.18 -7.10 -9.37
N LEU A 42 -6.90 -6.69 -9.44
CA LEU A 42 -6.45 -5.32 -9.20
C LEU A 42 -5.37 -4.92 -10.20
N ASN A 43 -5.31 -3.63 -10.51
CA ASN A 43 -4.12 -3.04 -11.10
C ASN A 43 -3.09 -2.83 -10.00
N VAL A 44 -1.85 -3.17 -10.26
CA VAL A 44 -0.77 -3.13 -9.26
C VAL A 44 0.27 -2.10 -9.66
N VAL A 45 0.54 -1.18 -8.75
CA VAL A 45 1.67 -0.24 -8.79
C VAL A 45 2.64 -0.61 -7.68
N MET A 46 3.91 -0.75 -8.02
CA MET A 46 4.97 -1.07 -7.07
C MET A 46 5.94 0.11 -6.99
N VAL A 47 6.22 0.59 -5.78
CA VAL A 47 7.18 1.67 -5.56
C VAL A 47 8.54 1.08 -5.20
N GLY A 48 9.54 1.43 -5.98
CA GLY A 48 10.91 0.99 -5.76
C GLY A 48 11.77 1.07 -7.02
N ASN A 49 13.05 0.75 -6.89
CA ASN A 49 13.94 0.69 -8.03
C ASN A 49 13.55 -0.48 -8.96
N GLU A 50 13.37 -0.19 -10.24
CA GLU A 50 12.85 -1.14 -11.22
C GLU A 50 13.75 -2.38 -11.36
N ALA A 51 15.07 -2.18 -11.39
CA ALA A 51 16.03 -3.27 -11.52
C ALA A 51 16.02 -4.19 -10.29
N GLU A 52 15.95 -3.61 -9.08
CA GLU A 52 15.86 -4.37 -7.83
C GLU A 52 14.56 -5.16 -7.73
N CYS A 53 13.42 -4.53 -8.04
CA CYS A 53 12.11 -5.20 -8.03
C CYS A 53 12.09 -6.38 -9.01
N LYS A 54 12.59 -6.20 -10.24
CA LYS A 54 12.67 -7.27 -11.24
C LYS A 54 13.63 -8.39 -10.84
N ALA A 55 14.78 -8.05 -10.26
CA ALA A 55 15.74 -9.04 -9.77
C ALA A 55 15.17 -9.87 -8.62
N ALA A 56 14.50 -9.22 -7.66
CA ALA A 56 13.85 -9.90 -6.55
C ALA A 56 12.68 -10.78 -7.00
N ALA A 57 11.88 -10.32 -7.97
CA ALA A 57 10.81 -11.10 -8.56
C ALA A 57 11.34 -12.35 -9.29
N ALA A 58 12.42 -12.19 -10.07
CA ALA A 58 13.07 -13.32 -10.75
C ALA A 58 13.63 -14.34 -9.75
N ALA A 59 14.24 -13.89 -8.66
CA ALA A 59 14.75 -14.76 -7.61
C ALA A 59 13.64 -15.57 -6.91
N GLY A 60 12.46 -14.99 -6.75
CA GLY A 60 11.28 -15.64 -6.18
C GLY A 60 10.39 -16.37 -7.19
N ASN A 61 10.72 -16.28 -8.47
CA ASN A 61 9.92 -16.81 -9.58
C ASN A 61 8.47 -16.23 -9.60
N PHE A 62 8.34 -14.93 -9.29
CA PHE A 62 7.08 -14.21 -9.29
C PHE A 62 6.89 -13.44 -10.61
N ASP A 63 5.74 -13.60 -11.25
CA ASP A 63 5.41 -12.82 -12.44
C ASP A 63 4.76 -11.50 -12.06
N ILE A 64 5.50 -10.42 -12.28
CA ILE A 64 5.05 -9.04 -12.07
C ILE A 64 5.06 -8.23 -13.38
N SER A 65 5.08 -8.90 -14.53
CA SER A 65 5.19 -8.25 -15.85
C SER A 65 4.06 -7.26 -16.15
N ALA A 66 2.88 -7.46 -15.55
CA ALA A 66 1.73 -6.58 -15.68
C ALA A 66 1.66 -5.49 -14.60
N ALA A 67 2.59 -5.46 -13.63
CA ALA A 67 2.67 -4.38 -12.65
C ALA A 67 3.35 -3.14 -13.23
N GLU A 68 2.88 -1.97 -12.86
CA GLU A 68 3.62 -0.72 -13.06
C GLU A 68 4.64 -0.56 -11.93
N ILE A 69 5.92 -0.37 -12.28
CA ILE A 69 6.97 -0.11 -11.28
C ILE A 69 7.35 1.36 -11.38
N ILE A 70 7.26 2.08 -10.27
CA ILE A 70 7.58 3.50 -10.19
C ILE A 70 8.77 3.70 -9.24
N ASP A 71 9.87 4.20 -9.79
CA ASP A 71 11.02 4.63 -9.01
C ASP A 71 10.84 6.12 -8.63
N PRO A 72 10.75 6.45 -7.33
CA PRO A 72 10.64 7.84 -6.89
C PRO A 72 11.75 8.76 -7.39
N GLU A 73 12.94 8.23 -7.62
CA GLU A 73 14.08 9.02 -8.09
C GLU A 73 14.01 9.39 -9.57
N ASN A 74 13.27 8.60 -10.35
CA ASN A 74 13.14 8.76 -11.80
C ASN A 74 11.71 9.12 -12.25
N TYR A 75 10.86 9.54 -11.31
CA TYR A 75 9.45 9.81 -11.60
C TYR A 75 9.28 11.19 -12.25
N ALA A 76 8.74 11.23 -13.48
CA ALA A 76 8.58 12.46 -14.26
C ALA A 76 7.66 13.50 -13.59
N GLY A 77 6.70 13.08 -12.78
CA GLY A 77 5.78 13.97 -12.03
C GLY A 77 6.28 14.34 -10.63
N PHE A 78 7.55 14.16 -10.31
CA PHE A 78 8.08 14.36 -8.97
C PHE A 78 7.94 15.81 -8.48
N ASP A 79 8.25 16.79 -9.32
CA ASP A 79 8.17 18.22 -8.97
C ASP A 79 6.72 18.66 -8.71
N GLU A 80 5.76 18.17 -9.49
CA GLU A 80 4.34 18.40 -9.25
C GLU A 80 3.91 17.81 -7.91
N MET A 81 4.41 16.60 -7.58
CA MET A 81 4.14 15.92 -6.31
C MET A 81 4.73 16.71 -5.13
N VAL A 82 5.94 17.25 -5.24
CA VAL A 82 6.57 18.12 -4.23
C VAL A 82 5.71 19.36 -4.00
N ASN A 83 5.33 20.08 -5.06
CA ASN A 83 4.52 21.28 -4.96
C ASN A 83 3.18 20.98 -4.27
N THR A 84 2.50 19.92 -4.68
CA THR A 84 1.25 19.49 -4.07
C THR A 84 1.44 19.14 -2.58
N MET A 85 2.53 18.49 -2.23
CA MET A 85 2.82 18.17 -0.83
C MET A 85 3.06 19.43 0.01
N VAL A 86 3.81 20.42 -0.50
CA VAL A 86 4.04 21.71 0.18
C VAL A 86 2.71 22.42 0.47
N GLU A 87 1.81 22.48 -0.52
CA GLU A 87 0.47 23.06 -0.34
C GLU A 87 -0.34 22.32 0.75
N LEU A 88 -0.34 20.99 0.72
CA LEU A 88 -1.04 20.16 1.72
C LEU A 88 -0.50 20.37 3.13
N ARG A 89 0.80 20.65 3.25
CA ARG A 89 1.47 20.86 4.54
C ARG A 89 1.31 22.28 5.08
N LYS A 90 0.84 23.23 4.25
CA LYS A 90 0.50 24.61 4.66
C LYS A 90 1.65 25.30 5.43
N GLY A 91 2.85 25.24 4.91
CA GLY A 91 4.03 25.88 5.50
C GLY A 91 4.64 25.16 6.72
N LYS A 92 4.16 23.96 7.07
CA LYS A 92 4.76 23.14 8.15
C LYS A 92 6.03 22.42 7.72
N GLN A 93 6.30 22.38 6.44
CA GLN A 93 7.48 21.74 5.84
C GLN A 93 7.92 22.56 4.63
N THR A 94 9.23 22.66 4.44
CA THR A 94 9.83 23.31 3.28
C THR A 94 9.78 22.40 2.04
N ALA A 95 10.01 22.94 0.85
CA ALA A 95 10.09 22.16 -0.36
C ALA A 95 11.21 21.11 -0.31
N GLU A 96 12.34 21.45 0.29
CA GLU A 96 13.47 20.54 0.48
C GLU A 96 13.12 19.37 1.39
N GLU A 97 12.43 19.63 2.51
CA GLU A 97 11.95 18.59 3.40
C GLU A 97 10.90 17.70 2.73
N CYS A 98 9.99 18.26 1.95
CA CYS A 98 9.01 17.51 1.17
C CYS A 98 9.71 16.63 0.13
N THR A 99 10.72 17.14 -0.57
CA THR A 99 11.53 16.38 -1.51
C THR A 99 12.22 15.19 -0.84
N ALA A 100 12.84 15.42 0.33
CA ALA A 100 13.50 14.36 1.09
C ALA A 100 12.52 13.28 1.59
N LEU A 101 11.30 13.67 1.96
CA LEU A 101 10.26 12.74 2.38
C LEU A 101 9.71 11.93 1.21
N LEU A 102 9.48 12.56 0.06
CA LEU A 102 8.94 11.91 -1.13
C LEU A 102 9.89 10.88 -1.77
N LYS A 103 11.17 10.94 -1.47
CA LYS A 103 12.11 9.85 -1.82
C LYS A 103 11.86 8.56 -1.04
N LYS A 104 11.10 8.62 0.06
CA LYS A 104 10.70 7.44 0.83
C LYS A 104 9.44 6.84 0.22
N SER A 105 9.47 5.55 -0.09
CA SER A 105 8.37 4.88 -0.80
C SER A 105 7.02 4.96 -0.09
N ASN A 106 6.99 5.00 1.26
CA ASN A 106 5.75 5.16 2.03
C ASN A 106 5.10 6.55 1.83
N TYR A 107 5.89 7.63 1.78
CA TYR A 107 5.37 8.96 1.46
C TYR A 107 4.99 9.09 -0.01
N PHE A 108 5.82 8.58 -0.90
CA PHE A 108 5.58 8.58 -2.33
C PHE A 108 4.28 7.85 -2.69
N GLY A 109 4.11 6.61 -2.23
CA GLY A 109 2.90 5.83 -2.46
C GLY A 109 1.64 6.51 -1.89
N THR A 110 1.76 7.13 -0.70
CA THR A 110 0.64 7.90 -0.12
C THR A 110 0.27 9.11 -0.98
N MET A 111 1.25 9.77 -1.60
CA MET A 111 0.99 10.88 -2.51
C MET A 111 0.35 10.42 -3.82
N LEU A 112 0.71 9.25 -4.36
CA LEU A 112 0.02 8.69 -5.53
C LEU A 112 -1.48 8.51 -5.25
N VAL A 113 -1.84 7.97 -4.09
CA VAL A 113 -3.24 7.85 -3.68
C VAL A 113 -3.88 9.23 -3.48
N LYS A 114 -3.16 10.17 -2.84
CA LYS A 114 -3.69 11.53 -2.59
C LYS A 114 -3.96 12.31 -3.86
N MET A 115 -3.14 12.12 -4.89
CA MET A 115 -3.30 12.73 -6.20
C MET A 115 -4.29 12.00 -7.11
N GLY A 116 -4.92 10.93 -6.64
CA GLY A 116 -5.89 10.14 -7.40
C GLY A 116 -5.28 9.26 -8.48
N LYS A 117 -3.97 9.01 -8.43
CA LYS A 117 -3.27 8.11 -9.36
C LYS A 117 -3.41 6.63 -8.96
N ALA A 118 -3.87 6.38 -7.73
CA ALA A 118 -4.23 5.07 -7.22
C ALA A 118 -5.40 5.17 -6.25
N ASP A 119 -6.10 4.07 -6.02
CA ASP A 119 -7.28 4.00 -5.15
C ASP A 119 -6.90 3.69 -3.69
N CYS A 120 -5.91 2.86 -3.47
CA CYS A 120 -5.48 2.44 -2.14
C CYS A 120 -3.98 2.13 -2.08
N LEU A 121 -3.49 2.00 -0.85
CA LEU A 121 -2.10 1.68 -0.56
C LEU A 121 -2.04 0.53 0.44
N LEU A 122 -1.14 -0.39 0.22
CA LEU A 122 -0.74 -1.41 1.19
C LEU A 122 0.76 -1.31 1.43
N GLY A 123 1.14 -1.20 2.69
CA GLY A 123 2.53 -1.13 3.12
C GLY A 123 2.67 -1.65 4.54
N GLY A 124 3.91 -1.73 5.04
CA GLY A 124 4.22 -2.18 6.39
C GLY A 124 4.80 -3.58 6.46
N ALA A 125 5.28 -4.13 5.36
CA ALA A 125 6.03 -5.38 5.36
C ALA A 125 7.37 -5.22 6.09
N THR A 126 8.02 -4.06 5.91
CA THR A 126 9.31 -3.70 6.54
C THR A 126 9.23 -2.43 7.38
N TYR A 127 8.25 -1.56 7.10
CA TYR A 127 8.05 -0.32 7.85
C TYR A 127 7.38 -0.56 9.21
N SER A 128 7.74 0.28 10.20
CA SER A 128 7.01 0.34 11.46
C SER A 128 5.58 0.84 11.25
N THR A 129 4.68 0.52 12.19
CA THR A 129 3.30 1.05 12.17
C THR A 129 3.29 2.58 12.11
N ALA A 130 4.20 3.24 12.83
CA ALA A 130 4.30 4.70 12.83
C ALA A 130 4.70 5.24 11.45
N ASP A 131 5.64 4.60 10.77
CA ASP A 131 6.13 5.03 9.45
C ASP A 131 5.10 4.76 8.35
N THR A 132 4.26 3.77 8.52
CA THR A 132 3.15 3.46 7.60
C THR A 132 2.00 4.45 7.76
N ILE A 133 1.60 4.76 9.01
CA ILE A 133 0.43 5.59 9.28
C ILE A 133 0.74 7.10 9.19
N ARG A 134 1.95 7.53 9.53
CA ARG A 134 2.33 8.95 9.55
C ARG A 134 2.10 9.68 8.22
N PRO A 135 2.48 9.14 7.04
CA PRO A 135 2.16 9.76 5.75
C PRO A 135 0.66 9.92 5.53
N ALA A 136 -0.14 8.90 5.84
CA ALA A 136 -1.59 8.96 5.70
C ALA A 136 -2.22 10.06 6.56
N LEU A 137 -1.83 10.18 7.82
CA LEU A 137 -2.30 11.24 8.71
C LEU A 137 -1.88 12.64 8.26
N GLN A 138 -0.70 12.75 7.68
CA GLN A 138 -0.16 14.04 7.25
C GLN A 138 -0.73 14.52 5.92
N LEU A 139 -0.96 13.63 4.97
CA LEU A 139 -1.30 13.95 3.58
C LEU A 139 -2.77 13.69 3.25
N VAL A 140 -3.30 12.53 3.62
CA VAL A 140 -4.72 12.17 3.38
C VAL A 140 -5.62 12.84 4.41
N LYS A 141 -5.22 12.81 5.67
CA LYS A 141 -5.95 13.36 6.83
C LYS A 141 -7.27 12.61 7.10
N THR A 142 -7.93 12.99 8.17
CA THR A 142 -9.26 12.48 8.51
C THR A 142 -10.35 13.17 7.69
N LYS A 143 -11.47 12.48 7.47
CA LYS A 143 -12.67 13.06 6.87
C LYS A 143 -13.16 14.24 7.73
N LYS A 144 -13.73 15.28 7.10
CA LYS A 144 -14.33 16.42 7.83
C LYS A 144 -15.37 15.91 8.84
N GLY A 145 -15.23 16.33 10.09
CA GLY A 145 -16.09 15.89 11.19
C GLY A 145 -15.65 14.61 11.91
N ALA A 146 -14.64 13.89 11.41
CA ALA A 146 -14.05 12.76 12.10
C ALA A 146 -12.85 13.22 12.95
N HIS A 147 -12.88 12.95 14.25
CA HIS A 147 -11.81 13.31 15.18
C HIS A 147 -10.81 12.18 15.42
N LEU A 148 -11.18 10.96 15.05
CA LEU A 148 -10.40 9.76 15.28
C LEU A 148 -10.24 8.96 13.97
N VAL A 149 -9.12 8.25 13.88
CA VAL A 149 -8.89 7.20 12.89
C VAL A 149 -9.28 5.89 13.54
N SER A 150 -10.14 5.11 12.87
CA SER A 150 -10.52 3.76 13.29
C SER A 150 -9.91 2.73 12.33
N SER A 151 -9.64 1.56 12.86
CA SER A 151 -9.16 0.42 12.09
C SER A 151 -9.89 -0.85 12.50
N CYS A 152 -9.86 -1.84 11.64
CA CYS A 152 -10.37 -3.17 11.95
C CYS A 152 -9.39 -4.22 11.43
N PHE A 153 -9.42 -5.39 12.05
CA PHE A 153 -8.76 -6.60 11.57
C PHE A 153 -9.79 -7.51 10.92
N ILE A 154 -9.45 -8.07 9.78
CA ILE A 154 -10.19 -9.17 9.18
C ILE A 154 -9.37 -10.42 9.45
N LEU A 155 -9.91 -11.35 10.26
CA LEU A 155 -9.26 -12.60 10.63
C LEU A 155 -9.95 -13.72 9.87
N ASP A 156 -9.23 -14.31 8.92
CA ASP A 156 -9.67 -15.54 8.25
C ASP A 156 -9.10 -16.74 9.01
N LEU A 157 -9.96 -17.36 9.82
CA LEU A 157 -9.60 -18.50 10.65
C LEU A 157 -10.05 -19.78 9.95
N SER A 158 -9.10 -20.64 9.63
CA SER A 158 -9.45 -22.00 9.17
C SER A 158 -10.11 -22.79 10.32
N LEU A 159 -11.13 -23.61 9.99
CA LEU A 159 -11.84 -24.43 10.99
C LEU A 159 -10.95 -25.37 11.79
N ILE A 160 -9.74 -25.65 11.33
CA ILE A 160 -8.75 -26.49 12.00
C ILE A 160 -8.17 -25.79 13.26
N HIS A 161 -8.27 -24.47 13.34
CA HIS A 161 -7.72 -23.67 14.43
C HIS A 161 -8.80 -23.11 15.38
N ILE A 162 -10.07 -23.48 15.21
CA ILE A 162 -11.13 -23.20 16.18
C ILE A 162 -11.10 -24.29 17.24
N SER A 163 -9.98 -24.50 17.87
CA SER A 163 -9.88 -25.36 19.01
C SER A 163 -9.27 -24.55 20.14
N GLU A 164 -10.04 -24.52 21.17
CA GLU A 164 -9.85 -24.12 22.55
C GLU A 164 -10.51 -22.80 22.93
N PRO A 165 -11.50 -22.92 23.85
CA PRO A 165 -11.92 -21.78 24.60
C PRO A 165 -10.69 -21.27 25.37
N THR A 166 -10.39 -19.98 25.22
CA THR A 166 -9.42 -19.30 26.07
C THR A 166 -9.70 -19.67 27.52
N ARG A 167 -8.73 -20.32 28.16
CA ARG A 167 -8.78 -20.56 29.59
C ARG A 167 -9.12 -19.27 30.30
N PRO A 168 -10.14 -19.21 31.13
CA PRO A 168 -10.33 -18.06 32.00
C PRO A 168 -9.08 -17.93 32.85
N ILE A 169 -8.41 -16.78 32.77
CA ILE A 169 -7.36 -16.41 33.70
C ILE A 169 -8.07 -16.23 35.03
N SER A 170 -7.96 -17.23 35.90
CA SER A 170 -8.37 -17.06 37.30
C SER A 170 -7.41 -16.04 37.92
N ILE A 171 -7.97 -14.93 38.35
CA ILE A 171 -7.37 -13.90 39.19
C ILE A 171 -7.20 -14.49 40.61
#